data_35ea87a9d29385b8b46487d7a679a340
#
_entry.id   35ea87a9d29385b8b46487d7a679a340
#
_cell.length_a   1.000
_cell.length_b   1.000
_cell.length_c   1.000
_cell.angle_alpha   90.00
_cell.angle_beta   90.00
_cell.angle_gamma   90.00
#
_symmetry.space_group_name_H-M   'P 1'
#
loop_
_entity.id
_entity.type
_entity.pdbx_description
1 polymer ?
#
loop_
_entity_poly.entity_id
_entity_poly.type
_entity_poly.pdbx_seq_one_letter_code
_entity_poly.pdbx_strand_id
1 'polypeptide(L)'
;MIDTKYPWLKPAIDNHTIEKFPSCLLIEGESGLGKSQLAHYFAKKLLCIEGDQPCGHCNSCLYFEAGSHPDYCFLSIDESSSSLLASSKSKNDSLVSKKIEGIRALNQFMSLTNSVSSKRVGVIYDAHVMNINAQNALLKTLEELPENKFILLISNKRRNFLPTIYSRAHLLSIQNPPSAAIDQWLSDQGFIEHSSLNFAPDSTPLIMEHLINKNLAMNYQELT
;
A
#
# COMPACT_ATOMS: atom_id res chain seq x y z
N MET A 1 -1.64 -14.02 10.78
CA MET A 1 -1.28 -13.77 9.36
C MET A 1 -2.19 -12.66 8.81
N ILE A 2 -1.83 -12.00 7.70
CA ILE A 2 -2.64 -10.89 7.14
C ILE A 2 -4.00 -11.37 6.63
N ASP A 3 -4.06 -12.53 6.03
CA ASP A 3 -5.25 -13.21 5.50
C ASP A 3 -6.28 -13.57 6.59
N THR A 4 -5.84 -13.87 7.80
CA THR A 4 -6.71 -14.11 8.95
C THR A 4 -7.24 -12.81 9.53
N LYS A 5 -6.42 -11.75 9.55
CA LYS A 5 -6.82 -10.44 10.07
C LYS A 5 -7.72 -9.67 9.10
N TYR A 6 -7.52 -9.84 7.79
CA TYR A 6 -8.25 -9.15 6.72
C TYR A 6 -8.73 -10.15 5.66
N PRO A 7 -9.81 -10.92 5.92
CA PRO A 7 -10.24 -12.04 5.08
C PRO A 7 -10.52 -11.65 3.62
N TRP A 8 -10.99 -10.44 3.37
CA TRP A 8 -11.25 -9.93 2.02
C TRP A 8 -10.01 -9.72 1.16
N LEU A 9 -8.82 -9.67 1.78
CA LEU A 9 -7.55 -9.57 1.06
C LEU A 9 -7.00 -10.94 0.61
N LYS A 10 -7.55 -12.04 1.12
CA LYS A 10 -7.09 -13.40 0.81
C LYS A 10 -7.03 -13.69 -0.69
N PRO A 11 -8.07 -13.39 -1.51
CA PRO A 11 -7.99 -13.63 -2.96
C PRO A 11 -6.85 -12.88 -3.64
N ALA A 12 -6.54 -11.66 -3.18
CA ALA A 12 -5.41 -10.88 -3.70
C ALA A 12 -4.07 -11.54 -3.34
N ILE A 13 -3.93 -12.09 -2.14
CA ILE A 13 -2.72 -12.77 -1.68
C ILE A 13 -2.49 -14.07 -2.45
N ASP A 14 -3.53 -14.88 -2.61
CA ASP A 14 -3.47 -16.19 -3.25
C ASP A 14 -3.16 -16.09 -4.75
N ASN A 15 -3.66 -15.05 -5.42
CA ASN A 15 -3.45 -14.82 -6.84
C ASN A 15 -2.07 -14.21 -7.19
N HIS A 16 -1.31 -13.72 -6.20
CA HIS A 16 0.00 -13.09 -6.43
C HIS A 16 1.13 -13.92 -5.84
N THR A 17 1.55 -14.97 -6.58
CA THR A 17 2.75 -15.76 -6.24
C THR A 17 4.02 -14.99 -6.61
N ILE A 18 5.17 -15.31 -5.98
CA ILE A 18 6.45 -14.64 -6.27
C ILE A 18 6.86 -14.83 -7.73
N GLU A 19 6.66 -16.02 -8.29
CA GLU A 19 7.05 -16.36 -9.67
C GLU A 19 6.31 -15.52 -10.72
N LYS A 20 5.05 -15.15 -10.43
CA LYS A 20 4.17 -14.41 -11.36
C LYS A 20 3.86 -13.01 -10.86
N PHE A 21 4.68 -12.49 -9.91
CA PHE A 21 4.43 -11.16 -9.37
C PHE A 21 4.77 -10.09 -10.41
N PRO A 22 3.84 -9.15 -10.72
CA PRO A 22 4.10 -8.12 -11.72
C PRO A 22 5.15 -7.13 -11.24
N SER A 23 6.02 -6.67 -12.13
CA SER A 23 7.04 -5.66 -11.82
C SER A 23 6.43 -4.34 -11.31
N CYS A 24 5.23 -3.98 -11.79
CA CYS A 24 4.46 -2.85 -11.27
C CYS A 24 3.04 -3.33 -10.91
N LEU A 25 2.66 -3.18 -9.63
CA LEU A 25 1.32 -3.49 -9.14
C LEU A 25 0.64 -2.21 -8.66
N LEU A 26 -0.51 -1.86 -9.26
CA LEU A 26 -1.35 -0.76 -8.83
C LEU A 26 -2.53 -1.30 -8.01
N ILE A 27 -2.54 -1.02 -6.71
CA ILE A 27 -3.58 -1.43 -5.77
C ILE A 27 -4.58 -0.28 -5.60
N GLU A 28 -5.76 -0.41 -6.17
CA GLU A 28 -6.83 0.57 -6.09
C GLU A 28 -7.99 0.08 -5.21
N GLY A 29 -8.65 1.01 -4.55
CA GLY A 29 -9.85 0.75 -3.75
C GLY A 29 -10.08 1.91 -2.78
N GLU A 30 -11.20 1.90 -2.09
CA GLU A 30 -11.55 2.92 -1.10
C GLU A 30 -10.58 2.94 0.08
N SER A 31 -10.52 4.06 0.81
CA SER A 31 -9.74 4.14 2.04
C SER A 31 -10.26 3.14 3.07
N GLY A 32 -9.37 2.59 3.92
CA GLY A 32 -9.77 1.65 4.97
C GLY A 32 -10.01 0.20 4.53
N LEU A 33 -9.64 -0.18 3.30
CA LEU A 33 -9.71 -1.57 2.82
C LEU A 33 -8.45 -2.40 3.10
N GLY A 34 -7.45 -1.86 3.80
CA GLY A 34 -6.23 -2.60 4.13
C GLY A 34 -5.19 -2.66 3.00
N LYS A 35 -5.27 -1.76 2.00
CA LYS A 35 -4.31 -1.72 0.88
C LYS A 35 -2.86 -1.52 1.31
N SER A 36 -2.64 -0.66 2.30
CA SER A 36 -1.30 -0.42 2.86
C SER A 36 -0.73 -1.66 3.53
N GLN A 37 -1.56 -2.38 4.27
CA GLN A 37 -1.20 -3.66 4.91
C GLN A 37 -0.89 -4.73 3.86
N LEU A 38 -1.69 -4.78 2.78
CA LEU A 38 -1.45 -5.69 1.67
C LEU A 38 -0.13 -5.39 0.94
N ALA A 39 0.15 -4.12 0.64
CA ALA A 39 1.40 -3.71 0.00
C ALA A 39 2.62 -3.99 0.91
N HIS A 40 2.51 -3.74 2.21
CA HIS A 40 3.54 -4.09 3.19
C HIS A 40 3.80 -5.61 3.23
N TYR A 41 2.75 -6.42 3.22
CA TYR A 41 2.86 -7.87 3.13
C TYR A 41 3.53 -8.32 1.83
N PHE A 42 3.13 -7.78 0.68
CA PHE A 42 3.75 -8.10 -0.61
C PHE A 42 5.22 -7.70 -0.66
N ALA A 43 5.55 -6.52 -0.13
CA ALA A 43 6.95 -6.08 -0.05
C ALA A 43 7.79 -7.05 0.81
N LYS A 44 7.31 -7.43 1.99
CA LYS A 44 7.96 -8.41 2.85
C LYS A 44 8.08 -9.78 2.20
N LYS A 45 7.03 -10.22 1.48
CA LYS A 45 7.02 -11.49 0.74
C LYS A 45 8.07 -11.49 -0.38
N LEU A 46 8.15 -10.42 -1.17
CA LEU A 46 9.13 -10.29 -2.26
C LEU A 46 10.56 -10.24 -1.76
N LEU A 47 10.81 -9.60 -0.63
CA LEU A 47 12.14 -9.43 -0.05
C LEU A 47 12.61 -10.64 0.76
N CYS A 48 11.72 -11.53 1.18
CA CYS A 48 12.10 -12.74 1.91
C CYS A 48 13.06 -13.60 1.08
N ILE A 49 14.15 -14.08 1.69
CA ILE A 49 15.21 -14.87 1.03
C ILE A 49 15.04 -16.37 1.22
N GLU A 50 14.12 -16.82 2.06
CA GLU A 50 14.00 -18.22 2.45
C GLU A 50 12.74 -18.92 1.88
N GLY A 51 11.87 -18.21 1.16
CA GLY A 51 10.69 -18.86 0.59
C GLY A 51 9.65 -17.90 0.02
N ASP A 52 8.54 -18.49 -0.40
CA ASP A 52 7.43 -17.78 -1.05
C ASP A 52 6.49 -17.05 -0.06
N GLN A 53 6.76 -17.17 1.23
CA GLN A 53 6.04 -16.48 2.30
C GLN A 53 7.05 -15.77 3.21
N PRO A 54 6.66 -14.65 3.84
CA PRO A 54 7.52 -14.00 4.82
C PRO A 54 7.84 -14.93 5.99
N CYS A 55 9.07 -15.44 6.08
CA CYS A 55 9.46 -16.39 7.13
C CYS A 55 9.57 -15.74 8.53
N GLY A 56 9.82 -14.44 8.60
CA GLY A 56 9.91 -13.67 9.84
C GLY A 56 11.24 -13.79 10.59
N HIS A 57 12.16 -14.68 10.18
CA HIS A 57 13.42 -14.97 10.91
C HIS A 57 14.68 -14.77 10.07
N CYS A 58 14.62 -14.74 8.75
CA CYS A 58 15.80 -14.46 7.93
C CYS A 58 16.27 -13.00 8.07
N ASN A 59 17.51 -12.71 7.74
CA ASN A 59 18.08 -11.37 7.86
C ASN A 59 17.25 -10.31 7.12
N SER A 60 16.74 -10.63 5.93
CA SER A 60 15.87 -9.73 5.16
C SER A 60 14.59 -9.41 5.93
N CYS A 61 13.88 -10.41 6.46
CA CYS A 61 12.67 -10.19 7.25
C CYS A 61 12.95 -9.39 8.54
N LEU A 62 14.09 -9.62 9.20
CA LEU A 62 14.47 -8.88 10.40
C LEU A 62 14.78 -7.41 10.09
N TYR A 63 15.53 -7.12 9.02
CA TYR A 63 15.76 -5.74 8.58
C TYR A 63 14.46 -5.04 8.16
N PHE A 64 13.55 -5.78 7.53
CA PHE A 64 12.25 -5.23 7.14
C PHE A 64 11.40 -4.83 8.36
N GLU A 65 11.31 -5.68 9.38
CA GLU A 65 10.61 -5.38 10.63
C GLU A 65 11.27 -4.23 11.41
N ALA A 66 12.59 -4.15 11.37
CA ALA A 66 13.33 -3.05 11.99
C ALA A 66 13.22 -1.72 11.22
N GLY A 67 12.56 -1.69 10.05
CA GLY A 67 12.43 -0.51 9.21
C GLY A 67 13.74 -0.04 8.56
N SER A 68 14.76 -0.92 8.49
CA SER A 68 16.13 -0.60 8.02
C SER A 68 16.57 -1.42 6.81
N HIS A 69 15.62 -2.02 6.06
CA HIS A 69 15.96 -2.87 4.93
C HIS A 69 16.54 -2.08 3.76
N PRO A 70 17.79 -2.37 3.30
CA PRO A 70 18.45 -1.56 2.26
C PRO A 70 17.84 -1.71 0.86
N ASP A 71 17.08 -2.80 0.61
CA ASP A 71 16.40 -3.05 -0.66
C ASP A 71 14.90 -2.73 -0.61
N TYR A 72 14.46 -1.99 0.42
CA TYR A 72 13.10 -1.52 0.60
C TYR A 72 13.07 0.01 0.71
N CYS A 73 12.21 0.64 -0.07
CA CYS A 73 11.95 2.07 0.00
C CYS A 73 10.45 2.31 -0.07
N PHE A 74 9.95 3.24 0.74
CA PHE A 74 8.59 3.70 0.61
C PHE A 74 8.54 5.22 0.51
N LEU A 75 7.56 5.71 -0.24
CA LEU A 75 7.28 7.12 -0.44
C LEU A 75 5.81 7.37 -0.12
N SER A 76 5.50 8.29 0.80
CA SER A 76 4.15 8.82 0.99
C SER A 76 4.05 10.19 0.31
N ILE A 77 3.00 10.37 -0.50
CA ILE A 77 2.78 11.61 -1.27
C ILE A 77 1.76 12.51 -0.59
N ASP A 78 1.28 12.15 0.58
CA ASP A 78 0.29 12.92 1.34
C ASP A 78 0.80 14.34 1.67
N GLU A 79 -0.13 15.30 1.64
CA GLU A 79 0.17 16.73 1.90
C GLU A 79 0.59 17.02 3.34
N SER A 80 0.22 16.13 4.27
CA SER A 80 0.49 16.28 5.72
C SER A 80 1.73 15.53 6.21
N SER A 81 2.27 14.60 5.44
CA SER A 81 3.44 13.82 5.85
C SER A 81 4.71 14.43 5.28
N SER A 82 5.43 15.15 6.11
CA SER A 82 6.83 15.50 5.83
C SER A 82 7.63 14.21 5.66
N SER A 83 8.06 13.97 4.41
CA SER A 83 8.97 12.95 3.91
C SER A 83 9.71 12.10 4.96
N LEU A 84 9.40 10.80 4.99
CA LEU A 84 10.18 9.80 5.70
C LEU A 84 11.33 9.22 4.86
N LEU A 85 11.94 10.01 3.98
CA LEU A 85 13.33 9.87 3.60
C LEU A 85 14.10 10.84 4.48
N ALA A 86 14.27 10.46 5.75
CA ALA A 86 15.00 11.25 6.72
C ALA A 86 16.48 11.28 6.34
N SER A 87 16.91 12.36 5.67
CA SER A 87 18.20 13.02 5.85
C SER A 87 18.30 14.22 4.91
N SER A 88 17.60 15.29 5.17
CA SER A 88 18.13 16.65 5.04
C SER A 88 17.03 17.68 5.31
N LYS A 89 17.26 18.49 6.34
CA LYS A 89 16.45 19.66 6.66
C LYS A 89 16.69 20.72 5.60
N SER A 90 15.66 21.07 4.84
CA SER A 90 15.56 22.37 4.19
C SER A 90 14.11 22.85 4.28
N LYS A 91 13.90 23.96 4.97
CA LYS A 91 12.62 24.69 5.03
C LYS A 91 12.55 25.56 3.77
N ASN A 92 11.42 25.53 3.07
CA ASN A 92 10.99 26.41 1.99
C ASN A 92 11.13 25.92 0.55
N ASP A 93 10.57 24.74 0.22
CA ASP A 93 10.26 24.43 -1.17
C ASP A 93 8.75 24.11 -1.33
N SER A 94 8.18 24.53 -2.46
CA SER A 94 6.77 24.34 -2.76
C SER A 94 6.41 22.84 -2.76
N LEU A 95 5.23 22.48 -2.26
CA LEU A 95 4.71 21.09 -2.19
C LEU A 95 4.84 20.31 -3.51
N VAL A 96 4.78 21.01 -4.63
CA VAL A 96 4.93 20.43 -6.00
C VAL A 96 6.36 19.93 -6.24
N SER A 97 7.36 20.69 -5.83
CA SER A 97 8.78 20.33 -5.94
C SER A 97 9.08 19.05 -5.15
N LYS A 98 8.59 18.95 -3.91
CA LYS A 98 8.83 17.79 -3.03
C LYS A 98 8.27 16.48 -3.57
N LYS A 99 7.10 16.52 -4.22
CA LYS A 99 6.49 15.33 -4.85
C LYS A 99 7.33 14.79 -6.00
N ILE A 100 7.91 15.65 -6.82
CA ILE A 100 8.79 15.26 -7.93
C ILE A 100 10.15 14.76 -7.42
N GLU A 101 10.70 15.38 -6.40
CA GLU A 101 11.95 14.95 -5.77
C GLU A 101 11.83 13.57 -5.13
N GLY A 102 10.70 13.27 -4.46
CA GLY A 102 10.43 11.95 -3.92
C GLY A 102 10.42 10.86 -5.01
N ILE A 103 9.78 11.11 -6.16
CA ILE A 103 9.80 10.18 -7.30
C ILE A 103 11.21 10.03 -7.89
N ARG A 104 11.98 11.11 -8.01
CA ARG A 104 13.37 11.04 -8.45
C ARG A 104 14.26 10.23 -7.52
N ALA A 105 14.10 10.40 -6.19
CA ALA A 105 14.80 9.61 -5.21
C ALA A 105 14.43 8.11 -5.29
N LEU A 106 13.15 7.79 -5.48
CA LEU A 106 12.71 6.42 -5.75
C LEU A 106 13.34 5.86 -7.02
N ASN A 107 13.37 6.63 -8.12
CA ASN A 107 13.97 6.21 -9.37
C ASN A 107 15.46 5.91 -9.20
N GLN A 108 16.19 6.77 -8.48
CA GLN A 108 17.59 6.54 -8.14
C GLN A 108 17.76 5.28 -7.26
N PHE A 109 16.92 5.10 -6.26
CA PHE A 109 16.89 3.89 -5.44
C PHE A 109 16.68 2.64 -6.30
N MET A 110 15.73 2.66 -7.24
CA MET A 110 15.46 1.54 -8.13
C MET A 110 16.62 1.24 -9.11
N SER A 111 17.51 2.19 -9.41
CA SER A 111 18.68 1.95 -10.24
C SER A 111 19.84 1.25 -9.54
N LEU A 112 19.88 1.26 -8.19
CA LEU A 112 20.96 0.64 -7.41
C LEU A 112 20.94 -0.90 -7.52
N THR A 113 22.08 -1.52 -7.25
CA THR A 113 22.19 -2.98 -7.09
C THR A 113 21.56 -3.43 -5.77
N ASN A 114 21.04 -4.64 -5.73
CA ASN A 114 20.47 -5.24 -4.52
C ASN A 114 21.57 -5.53 -3.47
N SER A 115 21.24 -5.44 -2.19
CA SER A 115 22.22 -5.56 -1.09
C SER A 115 22.01 -6.81 -0.24
N VAL A 116 20.79 -7.10 0.19
CA VAL A 116 20.45 -8.20 1.10
C VAL A 116 19.55 -9.21 0.40
N SER A 117 18.51 -8.74 -0.23
CA SER A 117 17.59 -9.58 -1.02
C SER A 117 18.04 -9.67 -2.47
N SER A 118 17.64 -10.74 -3.18
CA SER A 118 17.77 -10.81 -4.64
C SER A 118 16.83 -9.84 -5.35
N LYS A 119 15.89 -9.24 -4.63
CA LYS A 119 14.87 -8.34 -5.15
C LYS A 119 14.92 -6.97 -4.48
N ARG A 120 14.40 -5.95 -5.15
CA ARG A 120 14.24 -4.59 -4.64
C ARG A 120 12.81 -4.12 -4.79
N VAL A 121 12.27 -3.48 -3.75
CA VAL A 121 10.86 -3.09 -3.71
C VAL A 121 10.73 -1.62 -3.34
N GLY A 122 10.03 -0.88 -4.20
CA GLY A 122 9.59 0.49 -3.94
C GLY A 122 8.07 0.53 -3.75
N VAL A 123 7.59 1.21 -2.71
CA VAL A 123 6.16 1.39 -2.45
C VAL A 123 5.82 2.87 -2.47
N ILE A 124 4.79 3.25 -3.22
CA ILE A 124 4.27 4.62 -3.24
C ILE A 124 2.87 4.61 -2.62
N TYR A 125 2.77 5.19 -1.42
CA TYR A 125 1.50 5.42 -0.75
C TYR A 125 0.84 6.69 -1.30
N ASP A 126 -0.50 6.70 -1.30
CA ASP A 126 -1.31 7.80 -1.80
C ASP A 126 -0.92 8.26 -3.22
N ALA A 127 -0.56 7.29 -4.06
CA ALA A 127 -0.10 7.54 -5.42
C ALA A 127 -1.10 8.37 -6.25
N HIS A 128 -2.40 8.36 -5.90
CA HIS A 128 -3.43 9.17 -6.53
C HIS A 128 -3.25 10.69 -6.34
N VAL A 129 -2.40 11.12 -5.40
CA VAL A 129 -2.06 12.52 -5.17
C VAL A 129 -0.94 13.02 -6.10
N MET A 130 -0.31 12.12 -6.86
CA MET A 130 0.70 12.49 -7.86
C MET A 130 0.12 13.43 -8.91
N ASN A 131 0.78 14.55 -9.15
CA ASN A 131 0.51 15.40 -10.30
C ASN A 131 1.05 14.77 -11.60
N ILE A 132 0.66 15.33 -12.75
CA ILE A 132 1.06 14.83 -14.08
C ILE A 132 2.60 14.76 -14.23
N ASN A 133 3.34 15.72 -13.68
CA ASN A 133 4.80 15.73 -13.78
C ASN A 133 5.44 14.59 -12.96
N ALA A 134 4.92 14.30 -11.77
CA ALA A 134 5.35 13.17 -10.95
C ALA A 134 5.02 11.83 -11.62
N GLN A 135 3.83 11.71 -12.22
CA GLN A 135 3.43 10.53 -12.98
C GLN A 135 4.34 10.32 -14.20
N ASN A 136 4.66 11.37 -14.97
CA ASN A 136 5.59 11.31 -16.09
C ASN A 136 7.03 10.94 -15.66
N ALA A 137 7.48 11.45 -14.49
CA ALA A 137 8.79 11.07 -13.96
C ALA A 137 8.87 9.59 -13.56
N LEU A 138 7.75 9.00 -13.11
CA LEU A 138 7.65 7.58 -12.78
C LEU A 138 7.62 6.69 -14.02
N LEU A 139 7.01 7.14 -15.13
CA LEU A 139 6.85 6.36 -16.36
C LEU A 139 8.18 5.82 -16.88
N LYS A 140 9.24 6.65 -16.89
CA LYS A 140 10.56 6.22 -17.34
C LYS A 140 11.06 4.99 -16.56
N THR A 141 10.87 5.01 -15.24
CA THR A 141 11.28 3.88 -14.38
C THR A 141 10.41 2.65 -14.64
N LEU A 142 9.10 2.81 -14.87
CA LEU A 142 8.22 1.69 -15.18
C LEU A 142 8.53 1.05 -16.54
N GLU A 143 9.02 1.83 -17.49
CA GLU A 143 9.44 1.33 -18.82
C GLU A 143 10.76 0.55 -18.79
N GLU A 144 11.69 0.99 -17.96
CA GLU A 144 13.05 0.46 -17.88
C GLU A 144 13.28 -0.36 -16.60
N LEU A 145 12.22 -0.82 -15.94
CA LEU A 145 12.34 -1.52 -14.67
C LEU A 145 13.08 -2.86 -14.86
N PRO A 146 14.26 -3.03 -14.25
CA PRO A 146 15.03 -4.27 -14.38
C PRO A 146 14.29 -5.47 -13.76
N GLU A 147 14.67 -6.67 -14.17
CA GLU A 147 14.22 -7.90 -13.51
C GLU A 147 14.54 -7.85 -12.00
N ASN A 148 13.68 -8.50 -11.22
CA ASN A 148 13.78 -8.51 -9.74
C ASN A 148 13.61 -7.15 -9.05
N LYS A 149 13.07 -6.15 -9.72
CA LYS A 149 12.68 -4.88 -9.13
C LYS A 149 11.18 -4.67 -9.26
N PHE A 150 10.56 -4.22 -8.18
CA PHE A 150 9.11 -4.15 -8.05
C PHE A 150 8.67 -2.78 -7.54
N ILE A 151 7.61 -2.24 -8.13
CA ILE A 151 6.98 -1.00 -7.68
C ILE A 151 5.52 -1.30 -7.34
N LEU A 152 5.13 -0.95 -6.11
CA LEU A 152 3.76 -1.05 -5.64
C LEU A 152 3.18 0.35 -5.51
N LEU A 153 2.08 0.62 -6.22
CA LEU A 153 1.35 1.89 -6.16
C LEU A 153 0.07 1.68 -5.38
N ILE A 154 -0.20 2.50 -4.38
CA ILE A 154 -1.42 2.43 -3.57
C ILE A 154 -2.27 3.66 -3.86
N SER A 155 -3.52 3.45 -4.26
CA SER A 155 -4.46 4.51 -4.59
C SER A 155 -5.78 4.35 -3.83
N ASN A 156 -6.27 5.45 -3.24
CA ASN A 156 -7.61 5.52 -2.68
C ASN A 156 -8.67 5.99 -3.71
N LYS A 157 -8.23 6.33 -4.92
CA LYS A 157 -9.09 6.76 -6.02
C LYS A 157 -8.90 5.85 -7.23
N ARG A 158 -10.00 5.50 -7.86
CA ARG A 158 -10.00 4.74 -9.12
C ARG A 158 -9.78 5.68 -10.30
N ARG A 159 -9.09 5.19 -11.35
CA ARG A 159 -8.90 5.88 -12.63
C ARG A 159 -8.28 7.28 -12.51
N ASN A 160 -7.34 7.47 -11.59
CA ASN A 160 -6.70 8.76 -11.32
C ASN A 160 -5.30 8.91 -11.96
N PHE A 161 -4.87 7.94 -12.76
CA PHE A 161 -3.56 7.94 -13.39
C PHE A 161 -3.65 8.14 -14.90
N LEU A 162 -2.52 8.52 -15.50
CA LEU A 162 -2.38 8.58 -16.94
C LEU A 162 -2.62 7.18 -17.56
N PRO A 163 -3.23 7.07 -18.74
CA PRO A 163 -3.41 5.80 -19.44
C PRO A 163 -2.11 5.02 -19.63
N THR A 164 -1.00 5.73 -19.76
CA THR A 164 0.36 5.18 -19.88
C THR A 164 0.84 4.46 -18.62
N ILE A 165 0.37 4.83 -17.42
CA ILE A 165 0.63 4.08 -16.18
C ILE A 165 -0.21 2.81 -16.16
N TYR A 166 -1.51 2.91 -16.49
CA TYR A 166 -2.39 1.73 -16.54
C TYR A 166 -1.93 0.66 -17.54
N SER A 167 -1.32 1.07 -18.66
CA SER A 167 -0.79 0.12 -19.65
C SER A 167 0.46 -0.64 -19.17
N ARG A 168 1.14 -0.16 -18.11
CA ARG A 168 2.38 -0.73 -17.57
C ARG A 168 2.23 -1.33 -16.18
N ALA A 169 1.15 -1.02 -15.49
CA ALA A 169 0.84 -1.53 -14.17
C ALA A 169 -0.20 -2.64 -14.24
N HIS A 170 0.02 -3.72 -13.49
CA HIS A 170 -1.04 -4.70 -13.23
C HIS A 170 -2.02 -4.11 -12.22
N LEU A 171 -3.29 -4.02 -12.59
CA LEU A 171 -4.32 -3.44 -11.73
C LEU A 171 -4.88 -4.49 -10.78
N LEU A 172 -4.79 -4.23 -9.48
CA LEU A 172 -5.45 -4.98 -8.41
C LEU A 172 -6.50 -4.09 -7.75
N SER A 173 -7.78 -4.35 -8.04
CA SER A 173 -8.88 -3.61 -7.44
C SER A 173 -9.40 -4.34 -6.20
N ILE A 174 -9.29 -3.70 -5.04
CA ILE A 174 -9.86 -4.19 -3.78
C ILE A 174 -11.27 -3.62 -3.64
N GLN A 175 -12.24 -4.52 -3.51
CA GLN A 175 -13.66 -4.18 -3.32
C GLN A 175 -13.99 -4.13 -1.84
N ASN A 176 -14.99 -3.31 -1.47
CA ASN A 176 -15.56 -3.37 -0.13
C ASN A 176 -16.25 -4.72 0.05
N PRO A 177 -15.95 -5.46 1.13
CA PRO A 177 -16.61 -6.74 1.38
C PRO A 177 -18.12 -6.52 1.65
N PRO A 178 -18.97 -7.53 1.41
CA PRO A 178 -20.40 -7.43 1.72
C PRO A 178 -20.63 -7.27 3.23
N SER A 179 -21.71 -6.59 3.60
CA SER A 179 -22.05 -6.26 5.00
C SER A 179 -21.95 -7.47 5.94
N ALA A 180 -22.48 -8.63 5.53
CA ALA A 180 -22.39 -9.84 6.32
C ALA A 180 -20.95 -10.28 6.63
N ALA A 181 -20.01 -10.10 5.71
CA ALA A 181 -18.60 -10.40 5.93
C ALA A 181 -17.94 -9.37 6.86
N ILE A 182 -18.38 -8.11 6.79
CA ILE A 182 -17.93 -7.05 7.70
C ILE A 182 -18.43 -7.33 9.11
N ASP A 183 -19.71 -7.69 9.28
CA ASP A 183 -20.30 -7.99 10.59
C ASP A 183 -19.62 -9.19 11.26
N GLN A 184 -19.35 -10.25 10.49
CA GLN A 184 -18.59 -11.39 10.99
C GLN A 184 -17.19 -10.97 11.43
N TRP A 185 -16.49 -10.17 10.61
CA TRP A 185 -15.16 -9.68 10.93
C TRP A 185 -15.14 -8.78 12.18
N LEU A 186 -16.11 -7.86 12.34
CA LEU A 186 -16.25 -7.04 13.54
C LEU A 186 -16.44 -7.91 14.78
N SER A 187 -17.29 -8.93 14.70
CA SER A 187 -17.51 -9.90 15.78
C SER A 187 -16.22 -10.64 16.13
N ASP A 188 -15.45 -11.11 15.13
CA ASP A 188 -14.18 -11.81 15.32
C ASP A 188 -13.09 -10.89 15.94
N GLN A 189 -13.19 -9.57 15.73
CA GLN A 189 -12.32 -8.58 16.38
C GLN A 189 -12.80 -8.20 17.81
N GLY A 190 -13.93 -8.75 18.28
CA GLY A 190 -14.48 -8.47 19.60
C GLY A 190 -15.48 -7.32 19.67
N PHE A 191 -15.87 -6.74 18.54
CA PHE A 191 -16.85 -5.65 18.44
C PHE A 191 -18.29 -6.18 18.27
N ILE A 192 -18.72 -7.07 19.18
CA ILE A 192 -19.98 -7.84 19.10
C ILE A 192 -21.22 -6.93 19.10
N GLU A 193 -21.14 -5.76 19.74
CA GLU A 193 -22.26 -4.82 19.83
C GLU A 193 -22.42 -3.92 18.60
N HIS A 194 -21.51 -4.02 17.63
CA HIS A 194 -21.50 -3.18 16.44
C HIS A 194 -21.80 -4.00 15.19
N SER A 195 -22.61 -3.41 14.31
CA SER A 195 -22.92 -3.94 12.97
C SER A 195 -22.55 -2.91 11.91
N SER A 196 -22.30 -3.37 10.69
CA SER A 196 -22.08 -2.50 9.52
C SER A 196 -23.23 -1.52 9.29
N LEU A 197 -24.45 -1.85 9.73
CA LEU A 197 -25.65 -1.00 9.66
C LEU A 197 -25.55 0.25 10.56
N ASN A 198 -24.67 0.25 11.55
CA ASN A 198 -24.46 1.40 12.45
C ASN A 198 -23.61 2.50 11.80
N PHE A 199 -23.07 2.26 10.62
CA PHE A 199 -22.18 3.16 9.91
C PHE A 199 -22.77 3.62 8.58
N ALA A 200 -22.17 4.66 7.99
CA ALA A 200 -22.56 5.10 6.65
C ALA A 200 -22.41 3.94 5.63
N PRO A 201 -23.30 3.85 4.62
CA PRO A 201 -23.32 2.74 3.67
C PRO A 201 -22.00 2.47 2.94
N ASP A 202 -21.18 3.52 2.75
CA ASP A 202 -19.88 3.45 2.08
C ASP A 202 -18.71 3.27 3.06
N SER A 203 -18.99 3.02 4.35
CA SER A 203 -17.93 2.82 5.34
C SER A 203 -17.20 1.51 5.07
N THR A 204 -15.88 1.56 5.16
CA THR A 204 -15.01 0.39 4.97
C THR A 204 -14.62 -0.22 6.32
N PRO A 205 -14.23 -1.51 6.39
CA PRO A 205 -13.98 -2.21 7.65
C PRO A 205 -13.03 -1.49 8.60
N LEU A 206 -11.88 -1.00 8.11
CA LEU A 206 -10.90 -0.34 8.98
C LEU A 206 -11.31 1.07 9.40
N ILE A 207 -12.17 1.72 8.65
CA ILE A 207 -12.78 3.00 9.08
C ILE A 207 -13.77 2.73 10.21
N MET A 208 -14.59 1.67 10.11
CA MET A 208 -15.50 1.25 11.17
C MET A 208 -14.72 0.89 12.44
N GLU A 209 -13.69 0.06 12.35
CA GLU A 209 -12.79 -0.29 13.48
C GLU A 209 -12.22 0.98 14.14
N HIS A 210 -11.75 1.94 13.33
CA HIS A 210 -11.20 3.19 13.85
C HIS A 210 -12.23 4.05 14.57
N LEU A 211 -13.46 4.15 14.04
CA LEU A 211 -14.55 4.90 14.66
C LEU A 211 -15.00 4.26 15.97
N ILE A 212 -15.09 2.93 16.03
CA ILE A 212 -15.41 2.18 17.26
C ILE A 212 -14.33 2.44 18.32
N ASN A 213 -13.06 2.28 17.98
CA ASN A 213 -11.94 2.47 18.92
C ASN A 213 -11.84 3.90 19.47
N LYS A 214 -12.37 4.88 18.74
CA LYS A 214 -12.46 6.28 19.19
C LYS A 214 -13.75 6.64 19.89
N ASN A 215 -14.66 5.68 20.11
CA ASN A 215 -16.02 5.93 20.62
C ASN A 215 -16.80 6.96 19.76
N LEU A 216 -16.52 6.99 18.47
CA LEU A 216 -17.17 7.88 17.49
C LEU A 216 -18.17 7.11 16.61
N ALA A 217 -18.45 5.85 16.90
CA ALA A 217 -19.50 5.07 16.26
C ALA A 217 -20.86 5.64 16.65
N MET A 218 -21.35 6.62 15.92
CA MET A 218 -22.73 7.11 16.04
C MET A 218 -23.65 6.13 15.32
N ASN A 219 -24.81 5.82 15.90
CA ASN A 219 -25.86 5.10 15.20
C ASN A 219 -26.34 5.91 14.02
N TYR A 220 -25.87 5.58 12.83
CA TYR A 220 -26.27 6.25 11.60
C TYR A 220 -27.79 6.19 11.36
N GLN A 221 -28.46 5.14 11.94
CA GLN A 221 -29.90 4.99 11.90
C GLN A 221 -30.68 6.03 12.75
N GLU A 222 -30.02 6.67 13.72
CA GLU A 222 -30.65 7.72 14.54
C GLU A 222 -30.57 9.12 13.89
N LEU A 223 -29.85 9.25 12.77
CA LEU A 223 -29.65 10.52 12.07
C LEU A 223 -30.47 10.64 10.77
N THR A 224 -31.19 9.60 10.36
CA THR A 224 -32.10 9.54 9.20
C THR A 224 -33.54 9.36 9.63
#